data_f027ebe5f12b5228992ec4d5fa9d851b
#
_entry.id   f027ebe5f12b5228992ec4d5fa9d851b
#
_cell.length_a   1.000
_cell.length_b   1.000
_cell.length_c   1.000
_cell.angle_alpha   90.00
_cell.angle_beta   90.00
_cell.angle_gamma   90.00
#
_symmetry.space_group_name_H-M   'P 1'
#
loop_
_entity.id
_entity.type
_entity.pdbx_description
1 polymer ?
#
loop_
_entity_poly.entity_id
_entity_poly.type
_entity_poly.pdbx_seq_one_letter_code
_entity_poly.pdbx_strand_id
1 'polypeptide(L)'
;MGIFDFIKGNKKTKSEKTEKPSLEQKLFSEKAIKVLIPTFEKFEFKKHNIEIGKGFSTITYRKKEQYLKISSTTHPKDYPHSYWISFGEGNSEDFFEYDWNSVTLWDFQKELKPDQELSNNDFPKESELKSSLENAKTELLEFGESFLKGDLSLFYKIRKERNEKKEPYKVREINKHGKYIITDEPKSLELKKKYS
;
A
#
# COMPACT_ATOMS: atom_id res chain seq x y z
N MET A 1 17.37 3.74 -50.97
CA MET A 1 18.33 3.62 -49.87
C MET A 1 17.97 4.71 -48.87
N GLY A 2 17.25 4.37 -47.84
CA GLY A 2 16.85 5.27 -46.77
C GLY A 2 17.39 4.74 -45.46
N ILE A 3 18.31 5.49 -44.89
CA ILE A 3 19.00 5.17 -43.65
C ILE A 3 18.12 5.71 -42.54
N PHE A 4 17.46 4.84 -41.80
CA PHE A 4 16.88 5.18 -40.49
C PHE A 4 17.92 4.87 -39.44
N ASP A 5 18.68 5.90 -39.03
CA ASP A 5 19.51 5.84 -37.84
C ASP A 5 18.63 5.89 -36.59
N PHE A 6 18.63 4.77 -35.92
CA PHE A 6 18.04 4.60 -34.59
C PHE A 6 18.78 5.46 -33.58
N ILE A 7 18.15 6.55 -33.16
CA ILE A 7 18.59 7.31 -31.99
C ILE A 7 18.36 6.43 -30.75
N LYS A 8 19.38 5.69 -30.36
CA LYS A 8 19.46 5.12 -29.01
C LYS A 8 19.53 6.26 -27.99
N GLY A 9 18.39 6.70 -27.53
CA GLY A 9 18.31 7.56 -26.37
C GLY A 9 18.81 6.81 -25.15
N ASN A 10 20.06 6.99 -24.79
CA ASN A 10 20.58 6.67 -23.46
C ASN A 10 19.78 7.49 -22.46
N LYS A 11 18.71 6.89 -21.89
CA LYS A 11 18.14 7.36 -20.64
C LYS A 11 19.21 7.17 -19.57
N LYS A 12 20.06 8.17 -19.38
CA LYS A 12 20.75 8.35 -18.13
C LYS A 12 19.67 8.45 -17.06
N THR A 13 19.47 7.37 -16.31
CA THR A 13 18.81 7.41 -15.02
C THR A 13 19.51 8.48 -14.21
N LYS A 14 18.91 9.67 -14.11
CA LYS A 14 19.28 10.62 -13.07
C LYS A 14 19.17 9.83 -11.77
N SER A 15 20.27 9.64 -11.08
CA SER A 15 20.28 9.22 -9.69
C SER A 15 19.42 10.26 -8.96
N GLU A 16 18.18 9.92 -8.66
CA GLU A 16 17.38 10.70 -7.73
C GLU A 16 18.23 10.77 -6.47
N LYS A 17 18.63 11.99 -6.11
CA LYS A 17 19.20 12.27 -4.81
C LYS A 17 18.10 11.86 -3.83
N THR A 18 18.26 10.70 -3.22
CA THR A 18 17.36 10.25 -2.15
C THR A 18 17.43 11.31 -1.06
N GLU A 19 16.38 12.12 -0.97
CA GLU A 19 16.28 13.11 0.09
C GLU A 19 16.36 12.39 1.44
N LYS A 20 17.11 12.97 2.38
CA LYS A 20 17.29 12.35 3.69
C LYS A 20 15.93 12.14 4.37
N PRO A 21 15.71 10.98 5.02
CA PRO A 21 14.49 10.74 5.78
C PRO A 21 14.21 11.85 6.78
N SER A 22 12.95 12.28 6.91
CA SER A 22 12.56 13.23 7.93
C SER A 22 12.62 12.59 9.33
N LEU A 23 12.67 13.44 10.36
CA LEU A 23 12.68 12.98 11.75
C LEU A 23 11.37 12.26 12.09
N GLU A 24 10.25 12.79 11.63
CA GLU A 24 8.91 12.25 11.83
C GLU A 24 8.77 10.84 11.25
N GLN A 25 9.27 10.62 10.04
CA GLN A 25 9.21 9.32 9.38
C GLN A 25 10.16 8.29 10.03
N LYS A 26 11.30 8.72 10.52
CA LYS A 26 12.18 7.84 11.33
C LYS A 26 11.50 7.42 12.64
N LEU A 27 10.95 8.39 13.37
CA LEU A 27 10.26 8.16 14.63
C LEU A 27 9.07 7.23 14.45
N PHE A 28 8.25 7.47 13.40
CA PHE A 28 7.15 6.58 13.05
C PHE A 28 7.65 5.15 12.82
N SER A 29 8.65 4.99 11.95
CA SER A 29 9.17 3.67 11.58
C SER A 29 9.74 2.92 12.79
N GLU A 30 10.48 3.59 13.67
CA GLU A 30 11.01 2.99 14.89
C GLU A 30 9.90 2.51 15.84
N LYS A 31 8.86 3.33 16.04
CA LYS A 31 7.72 2.96 16.89
C LYS A 31 6.88 1.85 16.24
N ALA A 32 6.60 1.92 14.94
CA ALA A 32 5.85 0.90 14.22
C ALA A 32 6.56 -0.46 14.25
N ILE A 33 7.87 -0.47 14.03
CA ILE A 33 8.70 -1.68 14.15
C ILE A 33 8.59 -2.25 15.57
N LYS A 34 8.75 -1.44 16.59
CA LYS A 34 8.72 -1.90 17.99
C LYS A 34 7.36 -2.48 18.39
N VAL A 35 6.25 -1.92 17.89
CA VAL A 35 4.89 -2.30 18.31
C VAL A 35 4.31 -3.42 17.44
N LEU A 36 4.41 -3.32 16.13
CA LEU A 36 3.69 -4.19 15.18
C LEU A 36 4.51 -5.41 14.74
N ILE A 37 5.83 -5.27 14.58
CA ILE A 37 6.64 -6.34 14.01
C ILE A 37 6.68 -7.62 14.84
N PRO A 38 6.72 -7.59 16.19
CA PRO A 38 6.63 -8.81 16.97
C PRO A 38 5.37 -9.63 16.67
N THR A 39 4.27 -8.97 16.31
CA THR A 39 3.05 -9.66 15.87
C THR A 39 3.24 -10.31 14.50
N PHE A 40 3.84 -9.61 13.53
CA PHE A 40 4.09 -10.17 12.21
C PHE A 40 4.99 -11.41 12.28
N GLU A 41 6.07 -11.32 13.04
CA GLU A 41 7.05 -12.41 13.23
C GLU A 41 6.44 -13.63 13.95
N LYS A 42 5.53 -13.42 14.92
CA LYS A 42 4.78 -14.48 15.58
C LYS A 42 3.97 -15.33 14.58
N PHE A 43 3.49 -14.73 13.50
CA PHE A 43 2.80 -15.39 12.41
C PHE A 43 3.72 -15.77 11.24
N GLU A 44 5.03 -15.81 11.45
CA GLU A 44 6.07 -16.25 10.51
C GLU A 44 6.26 -15.32 9.29
N PHE A 45 5.76 -14.09 9.34
CA PHE A 45 6.12 -13.09 8.34
C PHE A 45 7.55 -12.62 8.57
N LYS A 46 8.34 -12.57 7.51
CA LYS A 46 9.75 -12.17 7.53
C LYS A 46 9.92 -10.80 6.89
N LYS A 47 10.87 -10.04 7.40
CA LYS A 47 11.24 -8.74 6.83
C LYS A 47 11.55 -8.89 5.34
N HIS A 48 10.89 -8.06 4.52
CA HIS A 48 11.14 -7.98 3.08
C HIS A 48 11.83 -6.66 2.73
N ASN A 49 11.20 -5.53 3.05
CA ASN A 49 11.75 -4.21 2.75
C ASN A 49 11.36 -3.19 3.83
N ILE A 50 12.24 -2.20 4.05
CA ILE A 50 11.93 -0.99 4.82
C ILE A 50 12.49 0.19 4.03
N GLU A 51 11.62 1.10 3.65
CA GLU A 51 11.96 2.32 2.95
C GLU A 51 11.48 3.52 3.78
N ILE A 52 12.37 4.49 3.99
CA ILE A 52 12.07 5.69 4.77
C ILE A 52 12.55 6.88 3.95
N GLY A 53 11.60 7.69 3.50
CA GLY A 53 11.84 8.93 2.75
C GLY A 53 11.60 10.18 3.59
N LYS A 54 11.57 11.33 2.93
CA LYS A 54 11.34 12.62 3.57
C LYS A 54 9.89 12.75 4.06
N GLY A 55 8.92 12.27 3.30
CA GLY A 55 7.49 12.42 3.60
C GLY A 55 6.74 11.09 3.66
N PHE A 56 7.45 9.97 3.63
CA PHE A 56 6.82 8.64 3.66
C PHE A 56 7.73 7.61 4.31
N SER A 57 7.12 6.54 4.77
CA SER A 57 7.81 5.30 5.10
C SER A 57 6.96 4.09 4.73
N THR A 58 7.63 3.01 4.38
CA THR A 58 7.00 1.74 4.04
C THR A 58 7.77 0.61 4.71
N ILE A 59 7.06 -0.25 5.43
CA ILE A 59 7.61 -1.42 6.11
C ILE A 59 6.86 -2.63 5.59
N THR A 60 7.53 -3.51 4.85
CA THR A 60 6.94 -4.69 4.23
C THR A 60 7.52 -5.96 4.82
N TYR A 61 6.64 -6.87 5.19
CA TYR A 61 6.92 -8.23 5.65
C TYR A 61 6.19 -9.25 4.77
N ARG A 62 6.82 -10.39 4.51
CA ARG A 62 6.27 -11.44 3.63
C ARG A 62 6.26 -12.81 4.29
N LYS A 63 5.25 -13.60 3.90
CA LYS A 63 5.12 -15.03 4.20
C LYS A 63 4.58 -15.72 2.96
N LYS A 64 5.42 -16.48 2.24
CA LYS A 64 5.06 -17.05 0.93
C LYS A 64 4.57 -15.95 -0.03
N GLU A 65 3.37 -16.13 -0.58
CA GLU A 65 2.74 -15.16 -1.49
C GLU A 65 2.06 -13.98 -0.76
N GLN A 66 1.92 -14.06 0.57
CA GLN A 66 1.29 -13.00 1.36
C GLN A 66 2.29 -11.91 1.74
N TYR A 67 1.80 -10.68 1.82
CA TYR A 67 2.55 -9.60 2.45
C TYR A 67 1.69 -8.75 3.39
N LEU A 68 2.36 -8.18 4.37
CA LEU A 68 1.85 -7.14 5.26
C LEU A 68 2.67 -5.88 5.02
N LYS A 69 1.99 -4.76 4.82
CA LYS A 69 2.64 -3.49 4.53
C LYS A 69 2.09 -2.41 5.45
N ILE A 70 2.99 -1.78 6.21
CA ILE A 70 2.68 -0.57 6.95
C ILE A 70 3.17 0.60 6.11
N SER A 71 2.28 1.49 5.71
CA SER A 71 2.61 2.70 4.98
C SER A 71 2.31 3.91 5.83
N SER A 72 3.20 4.89 5.84
CA SER A 72 2.98 6.18 6.48
C SER A 72 3.33 7.30 5.54
N THR A 73 2.56 8.39 5.64
CA THR A 73 2.85 9.65 4.97
C THR A 73 2.80 10.80 5.96
N THR A 74 3.63 11.82 5.74
CA THR A 74 3.54 13.07 6.48
C THR A 74 2.67 14.03 5.70
N HIS A 75 1.51 14.39 6.25
CA HIS A 75 0.72 15.48 5.69
C HIS A 75 1.29 16.82 6.18
N PRO A 76 1.57 17.81 5.31
CA PRO A 76 2.54 18.88 5.63
C PRO A 76 2.19 19.79 6.79
N LYS A 77 0.96 19.84 7.29
CA LYS A 77 0.60 20.86 8.29
C LYS A 77 -0.25 20.36 9.46
N ASP A 78 -1.12 19.37 9.25
CA ASP A 78 -2.15 19.05 10.23
C ASP A 78 -2.03 17.66 10.85
N TYR A 79 -1.39 16.73 10.14
CA TYR A 79 -1.30 15.32 10.55
C TYR A 79 0.11 14.77 10.32
N PRO A 80 1.00 14.85 11.31
CA PRO A 80 2.39 14.41 11.16
C PRO A 80 2.52 12.91 10.86
N HIS A 81 1.53 12.12 11.24
CA HIS A 81 1.54 10.67 11.08
C HIS A 81 0.20 10.16 10.54
N SER A 82 0.04 10.16 9.22
CA SER A 82 -1.00 9.36 8.59
C SER A 82 -0.43 8.00 8.24
N TYR A 83 -1.07 6.90 8.67
CA TYR A 83 -0.61 5.57 8.36
C TYR A 83 -1.76 4.58 8.15
N TRP A 84 -1.48 3.47 7.47
CA TRP A 84 -2.41 2.35 7.29
C TRP A 84 -1.65 1.04 7.20
N ILE A 85 -2.34 -0.05 7.53
CA ILE A 85 -1.86 -1.43 7.40
C ILE A 85 -2.60 -2.07 6.25
N SER A 86 -1.86 -2.68 5.32
CA SER A 86 -2.41 -3.39 4.18
C SER A 86 -2.00 -4.84 4.18
N PHE A 87 -2.90 -5.67 3.71
CA PHE A 87 -2.76 -7.08 3.44
C PHE A 87 -2.73 -7.27 1.93
N GLY A 88 -1.82 -8.06 1.43
CA GLY A 88 -1.73 -8.28 0.00
C GLY A 88 -1.20 -9.66 -0.36
N GLU A 89 -1.33 -9.98 -1.63
CA GLU A 89 -0.91 -11.23 -2.23
C GLU A 89 -0.14 -10.98 -3.53
N GLY A 90 0.79 -11.88 -3.86
CA GLY A 90 1.58 -11.82 -5.07
C GLY A 90 3.01 -11.32 -4.84
N ASN A 91 3.81 -11.41 -5.90
CA ASN A 91 5.24 -11.11 -5.84
C ASN A 91 5.56 -9.64 -6.10
N SER A 92 4.63 -8.88 -6.68
CA SER A 92 4.80 -7.48 -7.01
C SER A 92 4.00 -6.57 -6.06
N GLU A 93 4.62 -5.47 -5.69
CA GLU A 93 4.02 -4.37 -4.93
C GLU A 93 4.07 -3.07 -5.75
N ASP A 94 4.21 -3.17 -7.08
CA ASP A 94 4.12 -2.03 -7.97
C ASP A 94 2.80 -1.29 -7.75
N PHE A 95 2.81 0.03 -7.92
CA PHE A 95 1.65 0.89 -7.68
C PHE A 95 0.35 0.34 -8.30
N PHE A 96 0.37 -0.09 -9.56
CA PHE A 96 -0.82 -0.64 -10.21
C PHE A 96 -1.27 -1.96 -9.60
N GLU A 97 -0.36 -2.90 -9.36
CA GLU A 97 -0.71 -4.20 -8.82
C GLU A 97 -1.13 -4.11 -7.36
N TYR A 98 -0.40 -3.31 -6.56
CA TYR A 98 -0.73 -3.05 -5.17
C TYR A 98 -2.18 -2.58 -4.98
N ASP A 99 -2.66 -1.68 -5.82
CA ASP A 99 -4.01 -1.15 -5.75
C ASP A 99 -5.12 -2.18 -6.03
N TRP A 100 -4.78 -3.28 -6.67
CA TRP A 100 -5.72 -4.32 -7.05
C TRP A 100 -5.55 -5.61 -6.25
N ASN A 101 -4.35 -5.91 -5.77
CA ASN A 101 -4.04 -7.15 -5.07
C ASN A 101 -4.04 -7.04 -3.55
N SER A 102 -4.25 -5.86 -2.98
CA SER A 102 -4.25 -5.63 -1.53
C SER A 102 -5.58 -5.07 -1.02
N VAL A 103 -5.81 -5.22 0.26
CA VAL A 103 -6.88 -4.58 1.02
C VAL A 103 -6.31 -4.01 2.32
N THR A 104 -6.97 -3.04 2.93
CA THR A 104 -6.51 -2.44 4.19
C THR A 104 -7.13 -3.12 5.40
N LEU A 105 -6.54 -2.90 6.57
CA LEU A 105 -7.15 -3.31 7.84
C LEU A 105 -8.55 -2.72 8.03
N TRP A 106 -8.74 -1.50 7.55
CA TRP A 106 -10.03 -0.82 7.55
C TRP A 106 -11.10 -1.56 6.72
N ASP A 107 -10.71 -2.16 5.57
CA ASP A 107 -11.63 -2.95 4.76
C ASP A 107 -12.11 -4.21 5.52
N PHE A 108 -11.22 -4.85 6.29
CA PHE A 108 -11.58 -5.98 7.15
C PHE A 108 -12.53 -5.56 8.29
N GLN A 109 -12.24 -4.45 8.96
CA GLN A 109 -13.11 -3.92 10.02
C GLN A 109 -14.51 -3.64 9.49
N LYS A 110 -14.60 -2.94 8.35
CA LYS A 110 -15.87 -2.59 7.71
C LYS A 110 -16.69 -3.81 7.30
N GLU A 111 -16.04 -4.86 6.84
CA GLU A 111 -16.71 -6.11 6.46
C GLU A 111 -17.22 -6.89 7.68
N LEU A 112 -16.41 -6.97 8.74
CA LEU A 112 -16.75 -7.77 9.92
C LEU A 112 -17.67 -7.04 10.90
N LYS A 113 -17.58 -5.71 10.96
CA LYS A 113 -18.36 -4.85 11.88
C LYS A 113 -18.82 -3.58 11.16
N PRO A 114 -19.76 -3.66 10.22
CA PRO A 114 -20.16 -2.53 9.38
C PRO A 114 -20.78 -1.35 10.17
N ASP A 115 -21.39 -1.63 11.30
CA ASP A 115 -22.06 -0.63 12.14
C ASP A 115 -21.17 -0.01 13.22
N GLN A 116 -19.91 -0.45 13.33
CA GLN A 116 -18.97 0.10 14.29
C GLN A 116 -18.33 1.36 13.75
N GLU A 117 -18.32 2.44 14.55
CA GLU A 117 -17.47 3.58 14.24
C GLU A 117 -16.01 3.14 14.19
N LEU A 118 -15.37 3.44 13.07
CA LEU A 118 -13.98 3.11 12.85
C LEU A 118 -13.10 3.96 13.76
N SER A 119 -12.12 3.35 14.38
CA SER A 119 -11.21 4.09 15.26
C SER A 119 -10.40 5.11 14.44
N ASN A 120 -10.25 6.32 14.97
CA ASN A 120 -9.46 7.39 14.35
C ASN A 120 -7.94 7.17 14.59
N ASN A 121 -7.47 5.93 14.41
CA ASN A 121 -6.06 5.61 14.62
C ASN A 121 -5.13 6.20 13.56
N ASP A 122 -5.68 6.65 12.44
CA ASP A 122 -4.93 6.96 11.22
C ASP A 122 -4.20 8.31 11.25
N PHE A 123 -4.48 9.17 12.25
CA PHE A 123 -3.93 10.52 12.29
C PHE A 123 -3.45 10.92 13.70
N PRO A 124 -2.61 10.11 14.36
CA PRO A 124 -2.17 10.43 15.71
C PRO A 124 -1.19 11.61 15.74
N LYS A 125 -1.24 12.39 16.81
CA LYS A 125 -0.15 13.29 17.15
C LYS A 125 1.06 12.48 17.60
N GLU A 126 2.23 13.09 17.67
CA GLU A 126 3.46 12.40 18.09
C GLU A 126 3.32 11.77 19.49
N SER A 127 2.68 12.46 20.43
CA SER A 127 2.41 11.95 21.79
C SER A 127 1.47 10.75 21.84
N GLU A 128 0.59 10.63 20.85
CA GLU A 128 -0.44 9.58 20.72
C GLU A 128 0.01 8.40 19.85
N LEU A 129 1.11 8.56 19.11
CA LEU A 129 1.56 7.60 18.12
C LEU A 129 1.75 6.18 18.68
N LYS A 130 2.27 6.07 19.92
CA LYS A 130 2.46 4.75 20.55
C LYS A 130 1.11 4.08 20.85
N SER A 131 0.18 4.81 21.45
CA SER A 131 -1.15 4.27 21.79
C SER A 131 -1.95 3.93 20.51
N SER A 132 -1.86 4.77 19.49
CA SER A 132 -2.46 4.50 18.18
C SER A 132 -1.93 3.19 17.56
N LEU A 133 -0.62 2.98 17.57
CA LEU A 133 -0.02 1.74 17.06
C LEU A 133 -0.38 0.50 17.91
N GLU A 134 -0.51 0.62 19.23
CA GLU A 134 -0.98 -0.48 20.08
C GLU A 134 -2.46 -0.81 19.81
N ASN A 135 -3.30 0.20 19.54
CA ASN A 135 -4.68 -0.02 19.11
C ASN A 135 -4.71 -0.71 17.73
N ALA A 136 -3.94 -0.21 16.78
CA ALA A 136 -3.84 -0.84 15.45
C ALA A 136 -3.35 -2.29 15.53
N LYS A 137 -2.46 -2.63 16.48
CA LYS A 137 -2.05 -4.01 16.74
C LYS A 137 -3.21 -4.86 17.29
N THR A 138 -4.02 -4.31 18.18
CA THR A 138 -5.21 -5.00 18.70
C THR A 138 -6.21 -5.28 17.58
N GLU A 139 -6.50 -4.28 16.75
CA GLU A 139 -7.37 -4.39 15.59
C GLU A 139 -6.83 -5.37 14.54
N LEU A 140 -5.52 -5.36 14.30
CA LEU A 140 -4.87 -6.34 13.42
C LEU A 140 -5.09 -7.78 13.89
N LEU A 141 -5.03 -8.03 15.20
CA LEU A 141 -5.29 -9.36 15.77
C LEU A 141 -6.78 -9.68 15.77
N GLU A 142 -7.64 -8.72 15.96
CA GLU A 142 -9.10 -8.92 15.97
C GLU A 142 -9.65 -9.19 14.57
N PHE A 143 -9.27 -8.38 13.58
CA PHE A 143 -9.85 -8.40 12.25
C PHE A 143 -9.00 -9.11 11.20
N GLY A 144 -7.68 -9.08 11.35
CA GLY A 144 -6.73 -9.63 10.39
C GLY A 144 -6.22 -11.04 10.73
N GLU A 145 -6.65 -11.66 11.83
CA GLU A 145 -6.07 -12.91 12.33
C GLU A 145 -6.19 -14.07 11.33
N SER A 146 -7.31 -14.18 10.60
CA SER A 146 -7.49 -15.21 9.56
C SER A 146 -6.39 -15.11 8.50
N PHE A 147 -6.15 -13.90 7.98
CA PHE A 147 -5.08 -13.65 7.00
C PHE A 147 -3.69 -13.96 7.58
N LEU A 148 -3.42 -13.58 8.82
CA LEU A 148 -2.14 -13.85 9.49
C LEU A 148 -1.89 -15.36 9.63
N LYS A 149 -2.92 -16.15 9.88
CA LYS A 149 -2.89 -17.62 9.96
C LYS A 149 -2.81 -18.30 8.60
N GLY A 150 -3.03 -17.59 7.50
CA GLY A 150 -2.99 -18.12 6.13
C GLY A 150 -4.36 -18.49 5.55
N ASP A 151 -5.46 -18.21 6.26
CA ASP A 151 -6.80 -18.26 5.68
C ASP A 151 -7.10 -16.97 4.92
N LEU A 152 -7.13 -17.08 3.60
CA LEU A 152 -7.33 -15.96 2.68
C LEU A 152 -8.80 -15.80 2.24
N SER A 153 -9.73 -16.58 2.75
CA SER A 153 -11.12 -16.60 2.28
C SER A 153 -11.77 -15.22 2.39
N LEU A 154 -11.64 -14.58 3.56
CA LEU A 154 -12.17 -13.23 3.79
C LEU A 154 -11.44 -12.17 2.98
N PHE A 155 -10.11 -12.28 2.86
CA PHE A 155 -9.30 -11.39 2.04
C PHE A 155 -9.75 -11.42 0.58
N TYR A 156 -9.95 -12.59 -0.01
CA TYR A 156 -10.41 -12.74 -1.38
C TYR A 156 -11.83 -12.17 -1.58
N LYS A 157 -12.73 -12.41 -0.63
CA LYS A 157 -14.08 -11.84 -0.67
C LYS A 157 -14.02 -10.31 -0.73
N ILE A 158 -13.37 -9.67 0.24
CA ILE A 158 -13.25 -8.22 0.33
C ILE A 158 -12.59 -7.64 -0.93
N ARG A 159 -11.48 -8.23 -1.36
CA ARG A 159 -10.74 -7.78 -2.55
C ARG A 159 -11.61 -7.81 -3.79
N LYS A 160 -12.33 -8.92 -4.01
CA LYS A 160 -13.21 -9.10 -5.15
C LYS A 160 -14.33 -8.05 -5.16
N GLU A 161 -15.09 -7.92 -4.07
CA GLU A 161 -16.19 -6.97 -3.97
C GLU A 161 -15.75 -5.52 -4.17
N ARG A 162 -14.58 -5.15 -3.67
CA ARG A 162 -13.98 -3.84 -3.88
C ARG A 162 -13.59 -3.63 -5.34
N ASN A 163 -12.92 -4.59 -5.94
CA ASN A 163 -12.40 -4.48 -7.31
C ASN A 163 -13.50 -4.51 -8.36
N GLU A 164 -14.59 -5.23 -8.14
CA GLU A 164 -15.77 -5.19 -9.01
C GLU A 164 -16.34 -3.76 -9.12
N LYS A 165 -16.35 -3.02 -8.02
CA LYS A 165 -16.86 -1.63 -7.97
C LYS A 165 -15.84 -0.58 -8.41
N LYS A 166 -14.54 -0.94 -8.42
CA LYS A 166 -13.45 0.00 -8.74
C LYS A 166 -13.36 0.23 -10.24
N GLU A 167 -13.36 1.50 -10.66
CA GLU A 167 -13.13 1.87 -12.06
C GLU A 167 -11.64 1.76 -12.41
N PRO A 168 -11.31 1.32 -13.64
CA PRO A 168 -9.94 1.38 -14.15
C PRO A 168 -9.41 2.82 -14.17
N TYR A 169 -8.10 2.95 -14.05
CA TYR A 169 -7.46 4.26 -14.21
C TYR A 169 -7.68 4.81 -15.59
N LYS A 170 -7.75 6.13 -15.68
CA LYS A 170 -7.92 6.85 -16.95
C LYS A 170 -6.59 7.50 -17.34
N VAL A 171 -6.22 7.33 -18.60
CA VAL A 171 -5.05 8.00 -19.19
C VAL A 171 -5.48 8.92 -20.32
N ARG A 172 -4.72 9.99 -20.51
CA ARG A 172 -4.93 10.91 -21.64
C ARG A 172 -3.99 10.51 -22.77
N GLU A 173 -4.56 10.28 -23.93
CA GLU A 173 -3.84 9.96 -25.15
C GLU A 173 -4.15 10.97 -26.24
N ILE A 174 -3.23 11.12 -27.20
CA ILE A 174 -3.46 11.92 -28.40
C ILE A 174 -3.85 10.95 -29.51
N ASN A 175 -5.04 11.10 -30.06
CA ASN A 175 -5.49 10.28 -31.19
C ASN A 175 -4.78 10.66 -32.49
N LYS A 176 -5.02 9.87 -33.53
CA LYS A 176 -4.42 10.09 -34.89
C LYS A 176 -4.74 11.46 -35.52
N HIS A 177 -5.71 12.21 -34.97
CA HIS A 177 -6.09 13.52 -35.44
C HIS A 177 -5.56 14.65 -34.54
N GLY A 178 -4.65 14.35 -33.60
CA GLY A 178 -4.05 15.32 -32.69
C GLY A 178 -4.98 15.78 -31.54
N LYS A 179 -6.13 15.14 -31.33
CA LYS A 179 -7.05 15.47 -30.26
C LYS A 179 -6.79 14.59 -29.02
N TYR A 180 -6.89 15.20 -27.83
CA TYR A 180 -6.86 14.46 -26.60
C TYR A 180 -8.12 13.60 -26.44
N ILE A 181 -7.92 12.35 -26.10
CA ILE A 181 -8.95 11.39 -25.72
C ILE A 181 -8.61 10.83 -24.33
N ILE A 182 -9.63 10.41 -23.61
CA ILE A 182 -9.48 9.74 -22.30
C ILE A 182 -9.85 8.28 -22.54
N THR A 183 -8.93 7.40 -22.23
CA THR A 183 -9.11 5.93 -22.35
C THR A 183 -8.82 5.25 -21.01
N ASP A 184 -9.27 4.02 -20.85
CA ASP A 184 -8.90 3.20 -19.73
C ASP A 184 -7.43 2.79 -19.85
N GLU A 185 -6.69 2.86 -18.73
CA GLU A 185 -5.31 2.44 -18.67
C GLU A 185 -5.24 0.90 -18.83
N PRO A 186 -4.51 0.39 -19.86
CA PRO A 186 -4.53 -1.03 -20.19
C PRO A 186 -4.12 -1.96 -19.05
N LYS A 187 -3.09 -1.58 -18.29
CA LYS A 187 -2.61 -2.38 -17.17
C LYS A 187 -3.63 -2.44 -16.03
N SER A 188 -4.35 -1.37 -15.75
CA SER A 188 -5.40 -1.37 -14.73
C SER A 188 -6.59 -2.22 -15.12
N LEU A 189 -6.94 -2.29 -16.42
CA LEU A 189 -7.95 -3.21 -16.95
C LEU A 189 -7.54 -4.68 -16.75
N GLU A 190 -6.28 -4.99 -17.06
CA GLU A 190 -5.73 -6.32 -16.84
C GLU A 190 -5.78 -6.74 -15.37
N LEU A 191 -5.35 -5.84 -14.47
CA LEU A 191 -5.33 -6.10 -13.04
C LEU A 191 -6.74 -6.20 -12.44
N LYS A 192 -7.67 -5.36 -12.90
CA LYS A 192 -9.09 -5.50 -12.54
C LYS A 192 -9.58 -6.90 -12.90
N LYS A 193 -9.36 -7.36 -14.13
CA LYS A 193 -9.77 -8.69 -14.58
C LYS A 193 -9.10 -9.84 -13.80
N LYS A 194 -7.85 -9.64 -13.37
CA LYS A 194 -7.07 -10.64 -12.61
C LYS A 194 -7.58 -10.80 -11.18
N TYR A 195 -8.00 -9.69 -10.54
CA TYR A 195 -8.26 -9.64 -9.10
C TYR A 195 -9.73 -9.37 -8.71
N SER A 196 -10.66 -9.32 -9.67
CA SER A 196 -12.11 -9.24 -9.42
C SER A 196 -12.76 -10.62 -9.36
#